data_c82d10ff336960383af8c02502a190a3
#
_entry.id   c82d10ff336960383af8c02502a190a3
#
_cell.length_a   1.000
_cell.length_b   1.000
_cell.length_c   1.000
_cell.angle_alpha   90.00
_cell.angle_beta   90.00
_cell.angle_gamma   90.00
#
_symmetry.space_group_name_H-M   'P 1'
#
loop_
_entity.id
_entity.type
_entity.pdbx_description
1 polymer ?
#
loop_
_entity_poly.entity_id
_entity_poly.type
_entity_poly.pdbx_seq_one_letter_code
_entity_poly.pdbx_strand_id
1 'polypeptide(L)'
;LDPDLVVLDVDATLVLAHSEKEGATGTRKKTFGFHPIGVWCDNTTELLALQLRPGNAGSNTVTDHIDVLTAAIAQLPAAHRRQLLVRADGAGASHGLLDWLTGLDAKRGYRLGYSVGFAITEPVRQAICLVPAAAWQVALNADGDVREHADVAELTGLLDPTVLASWPPGMRVIVRREHPHPGAPLTLFEHRDGWRYQAFVTNTESGQLAFLEARHRAHARVEDRIRHAKDTGLGRLPSREYAINQAWLACVTLAADLTAWLRLHALPDSLKTCEPKALRYRLLHVPARLTRGGRRRHLRLPESWPWAVAVLDTFTRVMAIPAPG
;
A
#
# COMPACT_ATOMS: atom_id res chain seq x y z
N LEU A 1 4.31 -1.47 -16.73
CA LEU A 1 5.31 -1.08 -15.70
C LEU A 1 6.65 -1.64 -16.14
N ASP A 2 7.71 -0.88 -15.93
CA ASP A 2 9.08 -1.37 -16.08
C ASP A 2 9.24 -2.60 -15.15
N PRO A 3 9.66 -3.77 -15.66
CA PRO A 3 9.77 -4.98 -14.87
C PRO A 3 10.77 -4.86 -13.71
N ASP A 4 11.70 -3.91 -13.81
CA ASP A 4 12.72 -3.66 -12.79
C ASP A 4 12.28 -2.63 -11.73
N LEU A 5 11.13 -1.98 -11.90
CA LEU A 5 10.62 -0.99 -10.96
C LEU A 5 9.94 -1.65 -9.77
N VAL A 6 10.50 -1.49 -8.60
CA VAL A 6 9.86 -1.90 -7.34
C VAL A 6 8.99 -0.77 -6.80
N VAL A 7 7.72 -1.07 -6.57
CA VAL A 7 6.75 -0.10 -6.06
C VAL A 7 6.48 -0.36 -4.59
N LEU A 8 6.69 0.65 -3.77
CA LEU A 8 6.50 0.63 -2.32
C LEU A 8 5.30 1.49 -1.93
N ASP A 9 4.26 0.86 -1.41
CA ASP A 9 3.07 1.54 -0.87
C ASP A 9 3.24 1.77 0.63
N VAL A 10 3.19 3.01 1.06
CA VAL A 10 3.24 3.41 2.48
C VAL A 10 1.87 3.83 2.94
N ASP A 11 1.38 3.22 4.00
CA ASP A 11 0.10 3.62 4.59
C ASP A 11 0.05 3.29 6.10
N ALA A 12 -0.83 3.98 6.80
CA ALA A 12 -1.05 3.79 8.23
C ALA A 12 -2.50 3.40 8.51
N THR A 13 -2.71 2.58 9.52
CA THR A 13 -4.05 2.11 9.86
C THR A 13 -4.33 2.18 11.34
N LEU A 14 -5.59 2.36 11.71
CA LEU A 14 -5.99 2.29 13.12
C LEU A 14 -6.21 0.84 13.56
N VAL A 15 -5.66 0.50 14.73
CA VAL A 15 -5.89 -0.75 15.43
C VAL A 15 -6.52 -0.44 16.79
N LEU A 16 -7.76 -0.87 16.96
CA LEU A 16 -8.52 -0.58 18.18
C LEU A 16 -8.01 -1.41 19.36
N ALA A 17 -7.95 -0.78 20.53
CA ALA A 17 -7.72 -1.43 21.81
C ALA A 17 -8.96 -1.26 22.70
N HIS A 18 -9.41 -2.37 23.29
CA HIS A 18 -10.57 -2.37 24.20
C HIS A 18 -10.16 -2.36 25.67
N SER A 19 -8.87 -2.23 25.95
CA SER A 19 -8.30 -2.18 27.28
C SER A 19 -7.07 -1.27 27.29
N GLU A 20 -6.70 -0.80 28.46
CA GLU A 20 -5.47 -0.07 28.67
C GLU A 20 -4.28 -0.97 28.31
N LYS A 21 -3.61 -0.60 27.24
CA LYS A 21 -2.36 -1.19 26.77
C LYS A 21 -1.31 -0.09 26.71
N GLU A 22 -0.09 -0.43 27.04
CA GLU A 22 1.03 0.49 26.93
C GLU A 22 1.13 1.03 25.50
N GLY A 23 1.16 2.35 25.33
CA GLY A 23 1.18 3.04 24.05
C GLY A 23 -0.18 3.17 23.34
N ALA A 24 -1.26 2.58 23.87
CA ALA A 24 -2.60 2.85 23.37
C ALA A 24 -3.08 4.24 23.81
N THR A 25 -3.59 5.02 22.87
CA THR A 25 -4.06 6.40 23.11
C THR A 25 -5.29 6.72 22.27
N GLY A 26 -5.91 7.87 22.53
CA GLY A 26 -7.00 8.38 21.70
C GLY A 26 -6.53 8.64 20.27
N THR A 27 -7.33 8.24 19.29
CA THR A 27 -7.03 8.44 17.87
C THR A 27 -7.76 9.65 17.30
N ARG A 28 -7.32 10.16 16.15
CA ARG A 28 -8.01 11.26 15.44
C ARG A 28 -9.48 10.94 15.07
N LYS A 29 -9.85 9.66 14.98
CA LYS A 29 -11.24 9.22 14.71
C LYS A 29 -12.06 9.04 16.01
N LYS A 30 -11.62 9.62 17.14
CA LYS A 30 -12.29 9.53 18.44
C LYS A 30 -12.46 8.08 18.93
N THR A 31 -11.56 7.20 18.54
CA THR A 31 -11.43 5.83 19.05
C THR A 31 -10.18 5.73 19.93
N PHE A 32 -9.96 4.58 20.58
CA PHE A 32 -8.81 4.34 21.41
C PHE A 32 -8.00 3.16 20.87
N GLY A 33 -6.67 3.29 20.80
CA GLY A 33 -5.82 2.21 20.30
C GLY A 33 -4.46 2.66 19.78
N PHE A 34 -4.05 2.11 18.64
CA PHE A 34 -2.76 2.30 17.99
C PHE A 34 -2.94 2.78 16.55
N HIS A 35 -1.87 3.36 16.00
CA HIS A 35 -1.83 3.84 14.62
C HIS A 35 -0.56 3.35 13.91
N PRO A 36 -0.38 2.00 13.73
CA PRO A 36 0.78 1.47 13.03
C PRO A 36 0.87 1.99 11.60
N ILE A 37 2.11 2.12 11.12
CA ILE A 37 2.45 2.44 9.73
C ILE A 37 3.20 1.27 9.10
N GLY A 38 2.92 0.97 7.84
CA GLY A 38 3.57 -0.13 7.12
C GLY A 38 3.97 0.23 5.70
N VAL A 39 4.83 -0.59 5.12
CA VAL A 39 5.27 -0.51 3.73
C VAL A 39 5.05 -1.85 3.05
N TRP A 40 4.31 -1.83 1.97
CA TRP A 40 4.02 -3.01 1.14
C TRP A 40 4.71 -2.90 -0.22
N CYS A 41 5.22 -4.02 -0.72
CA CYS A 41 5.66 -4.14 -2.10
C CYS A 41 4.43 -4.38 -3.00
N ASP A 42 4.11 -3.46 -3.92
CA ASP A 42 2.96 -3.64 -4.84
C ASP A 42 3.17 -4.80 -5.81
N ASN A 43 4.42 -5.07 -6.21
CA ASN A 43 4.74 -6.12 -7.17
C ASN A 43 4.45 -7.53 -6.62
N THR A 44 4.76 -7.77 -5.36
CA THR A 44 4.71 -9.11 -4.73
C THR A 44 3.65 -9.25 -3.65
N THR A 45 3.04 -8.14 -3.24
CA THR A 45 2.10 -8.04 -2.10
C THR A 45 2.69 -8.31 -0.71
N GLU A 46 4.02 -8.39 -0.60
CA GLU A 46 4.73 -8.56 0.67
C GLU A 46 4.60 -7.33 1.57
N LEU A 47 4.60 -7.55 2.87
CA LEU A 47 4.64 -6.51 3.91
C LEU A 47 6.10 -6.34 4.38
N LEU A 48 6.84 -5.45 3.75
CA LEU A 48 8.29 -5.31 3.96
C LEU A 48 8.67 -4.73 5.33
N ALA A 49 7.84 -3.84 5.87
CA ALA A 49 8.07 -3.25 7.19
C ALA A 49 6.75 -2.84 7.84
N LEU A 50 6.69 -2.95 9.17
CA LEU A 50 5.54 -2.56 9.96
C LEU A 50 6.02 -2.02 11.32
N GLN A 51 5.65 -0.78 11.63
CA GLN A 51 6.02 -0.09 12.87
C GLN A 51 4.79 0.18 13.74
N LEU A 52 4.85 -0.23 15.01
CA LEU A 52 3.82 0.10 15.99
C LEU A 52 3.98 1.56 16.42
N ARG A 53 2.87 2.30 16.46
CA ARG A 53 2.83 3.69 16.94
C ARG A 53 1.64 3.91 17.86
N PRO A 54 1.73 4.86 18.81
CA PRO A 54 0.59 5.27 19.61
C PRO A 54 -0.60 5.72 18.74
N GLY A 55 -1.81 5.63 19.28
CA GLY A 55 -3.03 6.02 18.56
C GLY A 55 -3.09 7.48 18.14
N ASN A 56 -2.42 8.37 18.89
CA ASN A 56 -2.30 9.80 18.60
C ASN A 56 -1.08 10.14 17.72
N ALA A 57 -0.33 9.15 17.23
CA ALA A 57 0.76 9.42 16.31
C ALA A 57 0.25 10.19 15.07
N GLY A 58 0.97 11.25 14.71
CA GLY A 58 0.63 12.07 13.54
C GLY A 58 0.60 11.26 12.26
N SER A 59 -0.34 11.54 11.39
CA SER A 59 -0.43 10.86 10.09
C SER A 59 0.77 11.19 9.20
N ASN A 60 1.37 12.35 9.35
CA ASN A 60 2.48 12.89 8.55
C ASN A 60 3.79 13.05 9.34
N THR A 61 4.01 12.24 10.37
CA THR A 61 5.28 12.26 11.13
C THR A 61 6.43 11.81 10.22
N VAL A 62 7.29 12.74 9.86
CA VAL A 62 8.39 12.52 8.90
C VAL A 62 9.31 11.39 9.34
N THR A 63 9.74 11.38 10.60
CA THR A 63 10.64 10.36 11.15
C THR A 63 10.07 8.96 11.00
N ASP A 64 8.80 8.76 11.34
CA ASP A 64 8.15 7.45 11.24
C ASP A 64 8.11 6.93 9.78
N HIS A 65 7.84 7.82 8.82
CA HIS A 65 7.85 7.47 7.39
C HIS A 65 9.27 7.09 6.92
N ILE A 66 10.28 7.87 7.31
CA ILE A 66 11.68 7.60 6.98
C ILE A 66 12.15 6.27 7.58
N ASP A 67 11.83 6.03 8.84
CA ASP A 67 12.25 4.82 9.56
C ASP A 67 11.64 3.56 8.92
N VAL A 68 10.32 3.57 8.66
CA VAL A 68 9.63 2.41 8.07
C VAL A 68 10.06 2.17 6.62
N LEU A 69 10.29 3.24 5.83
CA LEU A 69 10.81 3.12 4.47
C LEU A 69 12.25 2.62 4.44
N THR A 70 13.10 3.11 5.35
CA THR A 70 14.48 2.64 5.48
C THR A 70 14.52 1.15 5.81
N ALA A 71 13.68 0.71 6.76
CA ALA A 71 13.54 -0.71 7.11
C ALA A 71 13.04 -1.54 5.91
N ALA A 72 12.04 -1.06 5.17
CA ALA A 72 11.50 -1.74 4.00
C ALA A 72 12.52 -1.86 2.87
N ILE A 73 13.23 -0.78 2.53
CA ILE A 73 14.27 -0.80 1.49
C ILE A 73 15.41 -1.76 1.88
N ALA A 74 15.73 -1.87 3.17
CA ALA A 74 16.74 -2.82 3.65
C ALA A 74 16.35 -4.29 3.43
N GLN A 75 15.05 -4.62 3.36
CA GLN A 75 14.57 -5.97 3.06
C GLN A 75 14.74 -6.35 1.58
N LEU A 76 14.76 -5.38 0.68
CA LEU A 76 14.91 -5.67 -0.74
C LEU A 76 16.31 -6.21 -1.06
N PRO A 77 16.45 -7.19 -1.97
CA PRO A 77 17.74 -7.58 -2.51
C PRO A 77 18.47 -6.39 -3.16
N ALA A 78 19.78 -6.32 -3.04
CA ALA A 78 20.58 -5.18 -3.52
C ALA A 78 20.33 -4.85 -5.00
N ALA A 79 20.08 -5.86 -5.84
CA ALA A 79 19.75 -5.67 -7.26
C ALA A 79 18.46 -4.90 -7.48
N HIS A 80 17.48 -5.03 -6.58
CA HIS A 80 16.16 -4.42 -6.70
C HIS A 80 16.01 -3.08 -5.94
N ARG A 81 17.08 -2.58 -5.30
CA ARG A 81 17.05 -1.27 -4.62
C ARG A 81 17.31 -0.08 -5.55
N ARG A 82 17.63 -0.34 -6.82
CA ARG A 82 18.11 0.70 -7.74
C ARG A 82 17.00 1.48 -8.43
N GLN A 83 15.83 0.88 -8.60
CA GLN A 83 14.68 1.52 -9.24
C GLN A 83 13.46 1.37 -8.33
N LEU A 84 13.14 2.44 -7.61
CA LEU A 84 12.06 2.44 -6.63
C LEU A 84 11.02 3.51 -6.98
N LEU A 85 9.77 3.21 -6.71
CA LEU A 85 8.68 4.17 -6.66
C LEU A 85 8.00 4.08 -5.30
N VAL A 86 8.04 5.16 -4.54
CA VAL A 86 7.29 5.26 -3.27
C VAL A 86 5.94 5.91 -3.54
N ARG A 87 4.85 5.24 -3.15
CA ARG A 87 3.50 5.80 -3.18
C ARG A 87 2.97 5.95 -1.76
N ALA A 88 2.28 7.06 -1.52
CA ALA A 88 1.57 7.33 -0.27
C ALA A 88 0.31 8.16 -0.52
N ASP A 89 -0.61 8.13 0.42
CA ASP A 89 -1.74 9.05 0.45
C ASP A 89 -1.30 10.48 0.84
N GLY A 90 -2.24 11.39 1.06
CA GLY A 90 -1.95 12.76 1.46
C GLY A 90 -1.21 12.89 2.80
N ALA A 91 -1.16 11.86 3.62
CA ALA A 91 -0.37 11.85 4.85
C ALA A 91 1.14 11.81 4.58
N GLY A 92 1.57 11.26 3.44
CA GLY A 92 2.96 11.31 2.99
C GLY A 92 3.41 12.67 2.48
N ALA A 93 2.51 13.63 2.23
CA ALA A 93 2.84 14.95 1.72
C ALA A 93 3.44 15.83 2.84
N SER A 94 4.71 15.63 3.10
CA SER A 94 5.49 16.47 4.01
C SER A 94 6.82 16.87 3.38
N HIS A 95 7.27 18.11 3.63
CA HIS A 95 8.54 18.60 3.09
C HIS A 95 9.68 17.64 3.42
N GLY A 96 9.82 17.27 4.69
CA GLY A 96 10.92 16.42 5.14
C GLY A 96 10.94 15.03 4.50
N LEU A 97 9.79 14.42 4.23
CA LEU A 97 9.75 13.13 3.54
C LEU A 97 10.13 13.27 2.07
N LEU A 98 9.56 14.27 1.36
CA LEU A 98 9.87 14.46 -0.06
C LEU A 98 11.30 14.91 -0.29
N ASP A 99 11.87 15.74 0.60
CA ASP A 99 13.30 16.11 0.58
C ASP A 99 14.19 14.88 0.78
N TRP A 100 13.84 14.01 1.73
CA TRP A 100 14.57 12.78 1.97
C TRP A 100 14.53 11.82 0.77
N LEU A 101 13.35 11.63 0.15
CA LEU A 101 13.19 10.81 -1.05
C LEU A 101 14.01 11.38 -2.23
N THR A 102 13.94 12.69 -2.44
CA THR A 102 14.75 13.39 -3.46
C THR A 102 16.24 13.26 -3.18
N GLY A 103 16.65 13.36 -1.92
CA GLY A 103 18.03 13.15 -1.50
C GLY A 103 18.53 11.71 -1.71
N LEU A 104 17.65 10.72 -1.64
CA LEU A 104 17.98 9.33 -2.01
C LEU A 104 18.12 9.17 -3.52
N ASP A 105 17.23 9.77 -4.31
CA ASP A 105 17.29 9.74 -5.77
C ASP A 105 18.58 10.36 -6.31
N ALA A 106 19.05 11.43 -5.69
CA ALA A 106 20.31 12.09 -6.04
C ALA A 106 21.57 11.24 -5.77
N LYS A 107 21.46 10.13 -5.01
CA LYS A 107 22.60 9.25 -4.75
C LYS A 107 22.93 8.41 -5.97
N ARG A 108 24.23 8.27 -6.25
CA ARG A 108 24.72 7.48 -7.39
C ARG A 108 24.19 6.06 -7.38
N GLY A 109 23.55 5.65 -8.48
CA GLY A 109 23.02 4.30 -8.68
C GLY A 109 21.61 4.08 -8.17
N TYR A 110 20.93 5.12 -7.68
CA TYR A 110 19.51 5.11 -7.34
C TYR A 110 18.69 5.86 -8.39
N ARG A 111 17.50 5.37 -8.65
CA ARG A 111 16.40 6.07 -9.31
C ARG A 111 15.18 5.90 -8.41
N LEU A 112 14.87 6.92 -7.64
CA LEU A 112 13.78 6.86 -6.69
C LEU A 112 12.71 7.87 -7.08
N GLY A 113 11.62 7.36 -7.66
CA GLY A 113 10.43 8.14 -7.88
C GLY A 113 9.53 8.16 -6.65
N TYR A 114 8.73 9.21 -6.53
CA TYR A 114 7.62 9.23 -5.58
C TYR A 114 6.33 9.65 -6.28
N SER A 115 5.20 9.25 -5.70
CA SER A 115 3.87 9.65 -6.10
C SER A 115 3.00 9.73 -4.85
N VAL A 116 2.75 10.93 -4.36
CA VAL A 116 2.16 11.19 -3.04
C VAL A 116 0.93 12.08 -3.17
N GLY A 117 -0.16 11.68 -2.51
CA GLY A 117 -1.39 12.48 -2.48
C GLY A 117 -1.11 13.89 -1.99
N PHE A 118 -1.76 14.89 -2.59
CA PHE A 118 -1.53 16.30 -2.28
C PHE A 118 -2.84 17.00 -1.93
N ALA A 119 -2.80 17.86 -0.92
CA ALA A 119 -3.99 18.54 -0.45
C ALA A 119 -4.47 19.58 -1.46
N ILE A 120 -5.78 19.63 -1.71
CA ILE A 120 -6.42 20.66 -2.53
C ILE A 120 -6.64 21.90 -1.67
N THR A 121 -5.57 22.67 -1.50
CA THR A 121 -5.57 23.97 -0.81
C THR A 121 -6.18 25.06 -1.70
N GLU A 122 -6.34 26.26 -1.17
CA GLU A 122 -6.89 27.39 -1.97
C GLU A 122 -6.04 27.69 -3.21
N PRO A 123 -4.70 27.79 -3.16
CA PRO A 123 -3.89 27.97 -4.36
C PRO A 123 -4.08 26.84 -5.39
N VAL A 124 -4.21 25.58 -4.93
CA VAL A 124 -4.45 24.44 -5.83
C VAL A 124 -5.85 24.56 -6.49
N ARG A 125 -6.88 24.99 -5.75
CA ARG A 125 -8.22 25.27 -6.32
C ARG A 125 -8.17 26.34 -7.38
N GLN A 126 -7.47 27.43 -7.13
CA GLN A 126 -7.29 28.52 -8.11
C GLN A 126 -6.61 28.00 -9.37
N ALA A 127 -5.54 27.21 -9.24
CA ALA A 127 -4.88 26.58 -10.37
C ALA A 127 -5.81 25.63 -11.15
N ILE A 128 -6.66 24.86 -10.49
CA ILE A 128 -7.68 24.01 -11.14
C ILE A 128 -8.63 24.84 -12.00
N CYS A 129 -9.09 25.98 -11.51
CA CYS A 129 -9.98 26.88 -12.25
C CYS A 129 -9.31 27.51 -13.49
N LEU A 130 -7.99 27.57 -13.53
CA LEU A 130 -7.22 28.11 -14.65
C LEU A 130 -6.90 27.06 -15.73
N VAL A 131 -7.16 25.78 -15.50
CA VAL A 131 -6.91 24.73 -16.50
C VAL A 131 -7.81 24.89 -17.70
N PRO A 132 -7.27 25.15 -18.91
CA PRO A 132 -8.09 25.25 -20.12
C PRO A 132 -8.81 23.93 -20.40
N ALA A 133 -10.02 23.99 -20.96
CA ALA A 133 -10.79 22.79 -21.26
C ALA A 133 -10.01 21.78 -22.13
N ALA A 134 -9.21 22.26 -23.08
CA ALA A 134 -8.39 21.42 -23.96
C ALA A 134 -7.17 20.76 -23.28
N ALA A 135 -6.81 21.21 -22.08
CA ALA A 135 -5.66 20.64 -21.32
C ALA A 135 -6.06 19.42 -20.48
N TRP A 136 -7.34 19.18 -20.29
CA TRP A 136 -7.82 17.98 -19.63
C TRP A 136 -7.72 16.78 -20.56
N GLN A 137 -7.04 15.74 -20.12
CA GLN A 137 -6.86 14.46 -20.82
C GLN A 137 -7.71 13.39 -20.13
N VAL A 138 -8.29 12.48 -20.89
CA VAL A 138 -9.05 11.36 -20.31
C VAL A 138 -8.18 10.53 -19.38
N ALA A 139 -8.74 10.15 -18.22
CA ALA A 139 -8.07 9.24 -17.28
C ALA A 139 -8.13 7.80 -17.79
N LEU A 140 -7.24 6.93 -17.26
CA LEU A 140 -7.20 5.51 -17.58
C LEU A 140 -7.60 4.64 -16.39
N ASN A 141 -8.18 3.49 -16.66
CA ASN A 141 -8.37 2.41 -15.72
C ASN A 141 -7.05 1.63 -15.49
N ALA A 142 -7.06 0.67 -14.58
CA ALA A 142 -5.86 -0.13 -14.27
C ALA A 142 -5.43 -1.07 -15.41
N ASP A 143 -6.35 -1.45 -16.29
CA ASP A 143 -6.14 -2.26 -17.50
C ASP A 143 -5.66 -1.44 -18.71
N GLY A 144 -5.68 -0.10 -18.60
CA GLY A 144 -5.30 0.82 -19.66
C GLY A 144 -6.47 1.34 -20.49
N ASP A 145 -7.67 0.86 -20.26
CA ASP A 145 -8.87 1.36 -20.90
C ASP A 145 -9.23 2.76 -20.40
N VAL A 146 -10.00 3.51 -21.20
CA VAL A 146 -10.48 4.83 -20.83
C VAL A 146 -11.37 4.75 -19.58
N ARG A 147 -11.08 5.61 -18.60
CA ARG A 147 -11.94 5.80 -17.44
C ARG A 147 -13.00 6.84 -17.75
N GLU A 148 -14.22 6.37 -17.97
CA GLU A 148 -15.34 7.25 -18.25
C GLU A 148 -15.56 8.27 -17.12
N HIS A 149 -15.94 9.48 -17.51
CA HIS A 149 -16.26 10.58 -16.58
C HIS A 149 -15.11 10.97 -15.64
N ALA A 150 -13.86 10.77 -16.06
CA ALA A 150 -12.68 11.20 -15.32
C ALA A 150 -11.61 11.76 -16.27
N ASP A 151 -11.03 12.88 -15.88
CA ASP A 151 -9.96 13.54 -16.61
C ASP A 151 -8.79 13.90 -15.69
N VAL A 152 -7.63 14.09 -16.29
CA VAL A 152 -6.40 14.48 -15.62
C VAL A 152 -5.79 15.72 -16.25
N ALA A 153 -5.16 16.55 -15.44
CA ALA A 153 -4.42 17.72 -15.91
C ALA A 153 -3.19 17.98 -15.02
N GLU A 154 -2.22 18.71 -15.57
CA GLU A 154 -1.07 19.17 -14.81
C GLU A 154 -1.28 20.59 -14.32
N LEU A 155 -0.98 20.83 -13.05
CA LEU A 155 -1.14 22.14 -12.40
C LEU A 155 0.19 22.87 -12.19
N THR A 156 1.33 22.22 -12.38
CA THR A 156 2.67 22.73 -12.00
C THR A 156 2.92 24.14 -12.53
N GLY A 157 2.65 24.38 -13.80
CA GLY A 157 2.83 25.69 -14.44
C GLY A 157 1.72 26.71 -14.17
N LEU A 158 0.63 26.33 -13.50
CA LEU A 158 -0.49 27.19 -13.17
C LEU A 158 -0.49 27.62 -11.70
N LEU A 159 0.33 26.96 -10.87
CA LEU A 159 0.52 27.33 -9.46
C LEU A 159 1.42 28.54 -9.35
N ASP A 160 1.12 29.42 -8.40
CA ASP A 160 2.05 30.49 -8.03
C ASP A 160 3.39 29.85 -7.60
N PRO A 161 4.53 30.31 -8.13
CA PRO A 161 5.84 29.76 -7.81
C PRO A 161 6.15 29.70 -6.30
N THR A 162 5.58 30.60 -5.51
CA THR A 162 5.75 30.63 -4.04
C THR A 162 5.14 29.41 -3.36
N VAL A 163 4.11 28.79 -3.95
CA VAL A 163 3.46 27.57 -3.42
C VAL A 163 4.42 26.39 -3.44
N LEU A 164 5.24 26.29 -4.48
CA LEU A 164 6.18 25.20 -4.66
C LEU A 164 7.59 25.52 -4.17
N ALA A 165 7.88 26.76 -3.78
CA ALA A 165 9.22 27.20 -3.40
C ALA A 165 9.85 26.44 -2.22
N SER A 166 9.02 25.90 -1.32
CA SER A 166 9.47 25.10 -0.17
C SER A 166 9.47 23.59 -0.42
N TRP A 167 9.05 23.15 -1.60
CA TRP A 167 9.03 21.75 -2.00
C TRP A 167 10.26 21.39 -2.84
N PRO A 168 10.60 20.11 -2.99
CA PRO A 168 11.73 19.69 -3.79
C PRO A 168 11.67 20.24 -5.23
N PRO A 169 12.80 20.68 -5.81
CA PRO A 169 12.83 21.17 -7.18
C PRO A 169 12.40 20.07 -8.17
N GLY A 170 11.70 20.48 -9.23
CA GLY A 170 11.21 19.53 -10.25
C GLY A 170 9.96 18.75 -9.85
N MET A 171 9.40 19.00 -8.67
CA MET A 171 8.15 18.39 -8.25
C MET A 171 7.00 18.85 -9.15
N ARG A 172 6.27 17.89 -9.71
CA ARG A 172 5.07 18.12 -10.52
C ARG A 172 3.82 17.94 -9.68
N VAL A 173 2.80 18.73 -9.95
CA VAL A 173 1.47 18.63 -9.35
C VAL A 173 0.47 18.24 -10.43
N ILE A 174 -0.17 17.10 -10.25
CA ILE A 174 -1.15 16.54 -11.19
C ILE A 174 -2.48 16.39 -10.46
N VAL A 175 -3.56 16.74 -11.14
CA VAL A 175 -4.92 16.65 -10.62
C VAL A 175 -5.78 15.75 -11.50
N ARG A 176 -6.59 14.93 -10.86
CA ARG A 176 -7.70 14.21 -11.48
C ARG A 176 -9.01 14.86 -11.06
N ARG A 177 -9.92 15.01 -12.00
CA ARG A 177 -11.35 15.26 -11.73
C ARG A 177 -12.16 14.05 -12.16
N GLU A 178 -13.22 13.75 -11.43
CA GLU A 178 -14.17 12.70 -11.81
C GLU A 178 -15.59 13.08 -11.37
N HIS A 179 -16.58 12.56 -12.06
CA HIS A 179 -17.97 12.72 -11.63
C HIS A 179 -18.13 12.01 -10.27
N PRO A 180 -18.68 12.71 -9.27
CA PRO A 180 -18.88 12.13 -7.96
C PRO A 180 -19.90 10.98 -8.02
N HIS A 181 -19.60 9.87 -7.36
CA HIS A 181 -20.58 8.81 -7.18
C HIS A 181 -21.69 9.26 -6.22
N PRO A 182 -22.92 8.70 -6.29
CA PRO A 182 -23.99 9.03 -5.36
C PRO A 182 -23.56 8.86 -3.91
N GLY A 183 -23.75 9.90 -3.09
CA GLY A 183 -23.33 9.89 -1.67
C GLY A 183 -21.85 10.20 -1.40
N ALA A 184 -21.08 10.60 -2.41
CA ALA A 184 -19.72 11.07 -2.19
C ALA A 184 -19.71 12.33 -1.31
N PRO A 185 -18.87 12.40 -0.26
CA PRO A 185 -18.67 13.65 0.49
C PRO A 185 -17.92 14.64 -0.41
N LEU A 186 -18.55 15.78 -0.67
CA LEU A 186 -17.99 16.85 -1.50
C LEU A 186 -17.74 18.10 -0.66
N THR A 187 -16.67 18.80 -0.96
CA THR A 187 -16.43 20.16 -0.50
C THR A 187 -17.40 21.14 -1.18
N LEU A 188 -17.56 22.34 -0.64
CA LEU A 188 -18.39 23.38 -1.29
C LEU A 188 -17.91 23.72 -2.70
N PHE A 189 -16.60 23.69 -2.92
CA PHE A 189 -16.00 23.91 -4.24
C PHE A 189 -16.43 22.81 -5.23
N GLU A 190 -16.27 21.56 -4.87
CA GLU A 190 -16.63 20.39 -5.69
C GLU A 190 -18.13 20.33 -5.98
N HIS A 191 -18.95 20.68 -4.97
CA HIS A 191 -20.40 20.73 -5.14
C HIS A 191 -20.84 21.80 -6.15
N ARG A 192 -20.17 22.96 -6.16
CA ARG A 192 -20.47 24.04 -7.11
C ARG A 192 -20.01 23.75 -8.52
N ASP A 193 -18.85 23.08 -8.63
CA ASP A 193 -18.21 22.77 -9.91
C ASP A 193 -18.74 21.47 -10.55
N GLY A 194 -19.40 20.60 -9.76
CA GLY A 194 -19.96 19.33 -10.21
C GLY A 194 -18.93 18.21 -10.37
N TRP A 195 -17.70 18.43 -9.96
CA TRP A 195 -16.59 17.49 -10.05
C TRP A 195 -15.98 17.21 -8.69
N ARG A 196 -15.54 15.97 -8.47
CA ARG A 196 -14.67 15.59 -7.37
C ARG A 196 -13.23 15.65 -7.83
N TYR A 197 -12.37 16.24 -7.01
CA TYR A 197 -10.95 16.42 -7.32
C TYR A 197 -10.05 15.62 -6.41
N GLN A 198 -8.95 15.09 -6.97
CA GLN A 198 -7.84 14.51 -6.23
C GLN A 198 -6.54 14.97 -6.87
N ALA A 199 -5.61 15.49 -6.07
CA ALA A 199 -4.29 15.89 -6.53
C ALA A 199 -3.21 15.01 -5.94
N PHE A 200 -2.12 14.86 -6.67
CA PHE A 200 -0.91 14.19 -6.19
C PHE A 200 0.32 14.89 -6.75
N VAL A 201 1.45 14.66 -6.11
CA VAL A 201 2.75 15.17 -6.51
C VAL A 201 3.71 14.04 -6.86
N THR A 202 4.61 14.30 -7.81
CA THR A 202 5.60 13.34 -8.26
C THR A 202 6.86 14.05 -8.75
N ASN A 203 8.03 13.39 -8.61
CA ASN A 203 9.29 13.79 -9.23
C ASN A 203 9.54 13.07 -10.58
N THR A 204 8.56 12.32 -11.10
CA THR A 204 8.69 11.68 -12.42
C THR A 204 8.64 12.75 -13.50
N GLU A 205 9.76 13.01 -14.15
CA GLU A 205 9.95 14.10 -15.11
C GLU A 205 9.12 13.93 -16.38
N SER A 206 8.94 12.70 -16.86
CA SER A 206 8.27 12.37 -18.11
C SER A 206 7.16 11.33 -17.93
N GLY A 207 6.30 11.22 -18.92
CA GLY A 207 5.22 10.26 -18.98
C GLY A 207 3.85 10.91 -19.21
N GLN A 208 2.93 10.15 -19.79
CA GLN A 208 1.56 10.60 -20.01
C GLN A 208 0.85 10.82 -18.65
N LEU A 209 0.14 11.92 -18.52
CA LEU A 209 -0.55 12.28 -17.25
C LEU A 209 -1.52 11.18 -16.81
N ALA A 210 -2.27 10.63 -17.75
CA ALA A 210 -3.22 9.56 -17.48
C ALA A 210 -2.55 8.29 -16.93
N PHE A 211 -1.35 7.94 -17.42
CA PHE A 211 -0.56 6.84 -16.89
C PHE A 211 -0.03 7.14 -15.48
N LEU A 212 0.49 8.35 -15.25
CA LEU A 212 1.00 8.76 -13.94
C LEU A 212 -0.12 8.76 -12.88
N GLU A 213 -1.32 9.21 -13.26
CA GLU A 213 -2.50 9.17 -12.40
C GLU A 213 -2.94 7.74 -12.10
N ALA A 214 -3.10 6.89 -13.10
CA ALA A 214 -3.48 5.49 -12.91
C ALA A 214 -2.47 4.75 -12.02
N ARG A 215 -1.18 5.02 -12.20
CA ARG A 215 -0.09 4.50 -11.35
C ARG A 215 -0.19 5.00 -9.91
N HIS A 216 -0.50 6.28 -9.69
CA HIS A 216 -0.74 6.84 -8.35
C HIS A 216 -1.97 6.21 -7.70
N ARG A 217 -3.10 6.17 -8.41
CA ARG A 217 -4.37 5.63 -7.92
C ARG A 217 -4.30 4.15 -7.56
N ALA A 218 -3.38 3.39 -8.17
CA ALA A 218 -3.13 2.01 -7.81
C ALA A 218 -2.63 1.83 -6.36
N HIS A 219 -2.20 2.92 -5.68
CA HIS A 219 -1.96 2.93 -4.23
C HIS A 219 -3.15 2.45 -3.41
N ALA A 220 -4.39 2.68 -3.86
CA ALA A 220 -5.60 2.20 -3.17
C ALA A 220 -5.61 0.69 -2.88
N ARG A 221 -4.81 -0.11 -3.59
CA ARG A 221 -4.64 -1.55 -3.31
C ARG A 221 -4.07 -1.83 -1.92
N VAL A 222 -3.39 -0.86 -1.31
CA VAL A 222 -2.83 -1.01 0.04
C VAL A 222 -3.92 -1.21 1.08
N GLU A 223 -5.13 -0.66 0.87
CA GLU A 223 -6.26 -0.84 1.78
C GLU A 223 -6.66 -2.32 1.90
N ASP A 224 -6.67 -3.07 0.78
CA ASP A 224 -6.91 -4.51 0.79
C ASP A 224 -5.81 -5.26 1.54
N ARG A 225 -4.56 -4.86 1.40
CA ARG A 225 -3.41 -5.45 2.09
C ARG A 225 -3.46 -5.20 3.59
N ILE A 226 -3.84 -4.00 3.99
CA ILE A 226 -4.10 -3.65 5.39
C ILE A 226 -5.22 -4.53 5.96
N ARG A 227 -6.31 -4.71 5.20
CA ARG A 227 -7.41 -5.60 5.59
C ARG A 227 -6.92 -7.04 5.75
N HIS A 228 -6.12 -7.53 4.82
CA HIS A 228 -5.50 -8.86 4.92
C HIS A 228 -4.58 -8.97 6.14
N ALA A 229 -3.74 -7.99 6.41
CA ALA A 229 -2.89 -7.96 7.60
C ALA A 229 -3.71 -7.97 8.90
N LYS A 230 -4.83 -7.24 8.94
CA LYS A 230 -5.76 -7.27 10.08
C LYS A 230 -6.38 -8.65 10.28
N ASP A 231 -6.69 -9.35 9.20
CA ASP A 231 -7.24 -10.71 9.23
C ASP A 231 -6.20 -11.76 9.63
N THR A 232 -4.92 -11.45 9.50
CA THR A 232 -3.80 -12.33 9.89
C THR A 232 -3.14 -11.96 11.23
N GLY A 233 -3.67 -10.99 11.95
CA GLY A 233 -3.23 -10.70 13.32
C GLY A 233 -3.07 -9.23 13.68
N LEU A 234 -2.91 -8.31 12.71
CA LEU A 234 -2.76 -6.88 12.99
C LEU A 234 -3.99 -6.28 13.68
N GLY A 235 -5.18 -6.81 13.42
CA GLY A 235 -6.44 -6.29 13.98
C GLY A 235 -6.58 -6.45 15.50
N ARG A 236 -5.73 -7.26 16.13
CA ARG A 236 -5.79 -7.56 17.59
C ARG A 236 -4.39 -7.75 18.15
N LEU A 237 -3.92 -6.78 18.89
CA LEU A 237 -2.67 -6.88 19.63
C LEU A 237 -2.88 -7.69 20.92
N PRO A 238 -2.05 -8.71 21.22
CA PRO A 238 -2.34 -9.70 22.26
C PRO A 238 -2.01 -9.24 23.69
N SER A 239 -1.05 -8.31 23.88
CA SER A 239 -0.50 -7.99 25.20
C SER A 239 -0.91 -6.61 25.71
N ARG A 240 -0.71 -6.38 27.00
CA ARG A 240 -0.68 -5.05 27.60
C ARG A 240 0.66 -4.36 27.36
N GLU A 241 1.76 -5.10 27.25
CA GLU A 241 3.11 -4.59 27.08
C GLU A 241 3.38 -4.19 25.61
N TYR A 242 3.95 -3.02 25.43
CA TYR A 242 4.26 -2.48 24.11
C TYR A 242 5.29 -3.34 23.36
N ALA A 243 6.34 -3.79 24.03
CA ALA A 243 7.39 -4.61 23.45
C ALA A 243 6.87 -5.95 22.90
N ILE A 244 5.94 -6.61 23.61
CA ILE A 244 5.31 -7.84 23.16
C ILE A 244 4.42 -7.56 21.91
N ASN A 245 3.72 -6.44 21.89
CA ASN A 245 2.93 -6.04 20.74
C ASN A 245 3.81 -5.71 19.52
N GLN A 246 4.98 -5.11 19.73
CA GLN A 246 5.98 -4.93 18.67
C GLN A 246 6.46 -6.28 18.10
N ALA A 247 6.81 -7.23 18.97
CA ALA A 247 7.18 -8.58 18.53
C ALA A 247 6.02 -9.28 17.78
N TRP A 248 4.78 -9.04 18.20
CA TRP A 248 3.61 -9.54 17.49
C TRP A 248 3.50 -8.97 16.07
N LEU A 249 3.84 -7.70 15.85
CA LEU A 249 3.88 -7.12 14.51
C LEU A 249 4.87 -7.85 13.59
N ALA A 250 6.02 -8.28 14.09
CA ALA A 250 6.95 -9.10 13.32
C ALA A 250 6.31 -10.44 12.89
N CYS A 251 5.54 -11.09 13.79
CA CYS A 251 4.77 -12.28 13.41
C CYS A 251 3.71 -11.99 12.35
N VAL A 252 3.07 -10.82 12.41
CA VAL A 252 2.07 -10.40 11.40
C VAL A 252 2.75 -10.19 10.05
N THR A 253 3.92 -9.55 10.01
CA THR A 253 4.72 -9.37 8.79
C THR A 253 5.07 -10.72 8.18
N LEU A 254 5.62 -11.64 8.96
CA LEU A 254 5.94 -13.01 8.49
C LEU A 254 4.70 -13.74 7.95
N ALA A 255 3.55 -13.63 8.61
CA ALA A 255 2.32 -14.27 8.16
C ALA A 255 1.80 -13.67 6.83
N ALA A 256 1.95 -12.34 6.66
CA ALA A 256 1.61 -11.65 5.41
C ALA A 256 2.51 -12.13 4.27
N ASP A 257 3.83 -12.19 4.49
CA ASP A 257 4.82 -12.60 3.48
C ASP A 257 4.66 -14.07 3.10
N LEU A 258 4.49 -14.96 4.08
CA LEU A 258 4.21 -16.37 3.80
C LEU A 258 2.93 -16.53 2.97
N THR A 259 1.91 -15.71 3.23
CA THR A 259 0.66 -15.72 2.45
C THR A 259 0.89 -15.19 1.04
N ALA A 260 1.70 -14.14 0.87
CA ALA A 260 2.07 -13.58 -0.43
C ALA A 260 2.83 -14.62 -1.25
N TRP A 261 3.86 -15.25 -0.68
CA TRP A 261 4.66 -16.30 -1.36
C TRP A 261 3.82 -17.53 -1.70
N LEU A 262 2.92 -17.94 -0.81
CA LEU A 262 2.00 -19.04 -1.10
C LEU A 262 1.14 -18.71 -2.34
N ARG A 263 0.61 -17.49 -2.42
CA ARG A 263 -0.16 -17.01 -3.59
C ARG A 263 0.65 -16.99 -4.87
N LEU A 264 1.88 -16.48 -4.80
CA LEU A 264 2.75 -16.35 -5.96
C LEU A 264 3.21 -17.71 -6.51
N HIS A 265 3.60 -18.64 -5.63
CA HIS A 265 4.34 -19.83 -6.02
C HIS A 265 3.53 -21.12 -5.97
N ALA A 266 2.51 -21.20 -5.13
CA ALA A 266 1.91 -22.51 -4.82
C ALA A 266 0.39 -22.58 -4.98
N LEU A 267 -0.36 -21.50 -4.82
CA LEU A 267 -1.82 -21.57 -4.92
C LEU A 267 -2.31 -21.83 -6.35
N PRO A 268 -3.31 -22.68 -6.56
CA PRO A 268 -4.07 -22.72 -7.80
C PRO A 268 -4.84 -21.41 -7.99
N ASP A 269 -5.12 -21.03 -9.23
CA ASP A 269 -5.74 -19.72 -9.57
C ASP A 269 -7.06 -19.48 -8.84
N SER A 270 -7.83 -20.53 -8.60
CA SER A 270 -9.11 -20.47 -7.87
C SER A 270 -8.97 -20.02 -6.40
N LEU A 271 -7.77 -20.08 -5.83
CA LEU A 271 -7.49 -19.68 -4.44
C LEU A 271 -6.60 -18.43 -4.33
N LYS A 272 -5.96 -17.97 -5.40
CA LYS A 272 -5.05 -16.81 -5.36
C LYS A 272 -5.74 -15.52 -4.89
N THR A 273 -7.01 -15.33 -5.22
CA THR A 273 -7.81 -14.16 -4.84
C THR A 273 -8.57 -14.32 -3.54
N CYS A 274 -8.44 -15.46 -2.86
CA CYS A 274 -9.14 -15.70 -1.60
C CYS A 274 -8.65 -14.76 -0.49
N GLU A 275 -9.61 -14.26 0.29
CA GLU A 275 -9.33 -13.58 1.55
C GLU A 275 -8.56 -14.49 2.52
N PRO A 276 -7.68 -13.96 3.39
CA PRO A 276 -6.88 -14.78 4.32
C PRO A 276 -7.72 -15.70 5.20
N LYS A 277 -8.88 -15.26 5.67
CA LYS A 277 -9.79 -16.09 6.47
C LYS A 277 -10.33 -17.28 5.68
N ALA A 278 -10.72 -17.05 4.42
CA ALA A 278 -11.20 -18.12 3.54
C ALA A 278 -10.04 -19.08 3.19
N LEU A 279 -8.85 -18.54 2.92
CA LEU A 279 -7.68 -19.34 2.65
C LEU A 279 -7.31 -20.22 3.86
N ARG A 280 -7.27 -19.63 5.06
CA ARG A 280 -7.05 -20.37 6.31
C ARG A 280 -8.06 -21.51 6.47
N TYR A 281 -9.35 -21.26 6.26
CA TYR A 281 -10.38 -22.28 6.35
C TYR A 281 -10.17 -23.39 5.32
N ARG A 282 -9.96 -23.04 4.06
CA ARG A 282 -9.89 -24.00 2.94
C ARG A 282 -8.65 -24.87 2.94
N LEU A 283 -7.48 -24.31 3.35
CA LEU A 283 -6.19 -25.00 3.29
C LEU A 283 -5.68 -25.45 4.66
N LEU A 284 -5.84 -24.64 5.72
CA LEU A 284 -5.18 -24.90 7.00
C LEU A 284 -6.08 -25.55 8.04
N HIS A 285 -7.42 -25.47 7.89
CA HIS A 285 -8.37 -26.11 8.79
C HIS A 285 -8.84 -27.49 8.30
N VAL A 286 -8.21 -28.02 7.26
CA VAL A 286 -8.55 -29.36 6.79
C VAL A 286 -8.22 -30.40 7.86
N PRO A 287 -9.16 -31.27 8.26
CA PRO A 287 -8.86 -32.37 9.17
C PRO A 287 -7.92 -33.34 8.47
N ALA A 288 -6.87 -33.77 9.16
CA ALA A 288 -5.89 -34.66 8.57
C ALA A 288 -5.40 -35.70 9.59
N ARG A 289 -5.10 -36.93 9.12
CA ARG A 289 -4.50 -37.98 9.93
C ARG A 289 -3.05 -38.19 9.53
N LEU A 290 -2.14 -38.01 10.47
CA LEU A 290 -0.73 -38.36 10.28
C LEU A 290 -0.54 -39.87 10.52
N THR A 291 -0.15 -40.60 9.49
CA THR A 291 0.20 -42.02 9.57
C THR A 291 1.67 -42.25 9.31
N ARG A 292 2.26 -43.33 9.88
CA ARG A 292 3.64 -43.72 9.68
C ARG A 292 3.67 -45.13 9.12
N GLY A 293 4.50 -45.34 8.12
CA GLY A 293 4.72 -46.69 7.54
C GLY A 293 5.92 -46.67 6.59
N GLY A 294 6.70 -47.71 6.54
CA GLY A 294 7.85 -47.82 5.64
C GLY A 294 8.88 -46.69 5.76
N ARG A 295 9.16 -46.20 6.98
CA ARG A 295 10.01 -45.03 7.26
C ARG A 295 9.50 -43.69 6.71
N ARG A 296 8.24 -43.62 6.20
CA ARG A 296 7.62 -42.43 5.66
C ARG A 296 6.49 -41.95 6.56
N ARG A 297 6.25 -40.64 6.51
CA ARG A 297 5.08 -40.02 7.14
C ARG A 297 4.11 -39.65 6.04
N HIS A 298 2.84 -39.99 6.24
CA HIS A 298 1.77 -39.69 5.29
C HIS A 298 0.73 -38.83 5.99
N LEU A 299 0.40 -37.69 5.41
CA LEU A 299 -0.73 -36.87 5.81
C LEU A 299 -1.92 -37.27 4.96
N ARG A 300 -2.92 -37.92 5.57
CA ARG A 300 -4.13 -38.38 4.88
C ARG A 300 -5.23 -37.35 5.08
N LEU A 301 -5.79 -36.86 3.97
CA LEU A 301 -6.91 -35.92 3.93
C LEU A 301 -8.20 -36.67 3.61
N PRO A 302 -9.37 -36.25 4.13
CA PRO A 302 -10.64 -36.82 3.75
C PRO A 302 -11.00 -36.39 2.31
N GLU A 303 -11.45 -37.36 1.50
CA GLU A 303 -11.90 -37.10 0.12
C GLU A 303 -13.14 -36.19 0.08
N SER A 304 -13.95 -36.21 1.17
CA SER A 304 -15.13 -35.36 1.31
C SER A 304 -14.80 -33.86 1.53
N TRP A 305 -13.53 -33.51 1.77
CA TRP A 305 -13.16 -32.08 1.92
C TRP A 305 -13.25 -31.39 0.57
N PRO A 306 -14.09 -30.34 0.42
CA PRO A 306 -14.35 -29.73 -0.90
C PRO A 306 -13.10 -29.19 -1.60
N TRP A 307 -12.05 -28.87 -0.85
CA TRP A 307 -10.77 -28.33 -1.38
C TRP A 307 -9.62 -29.33 -1.26
N ALA A 308 -9.88 -30.62 -1.08
CA ALA A 308 -8.84 -31.65 -0.91
C ALA A 308 -7.83 -31.63 -2.09
N VAL A 309 -8.32 -31.52 -3.32
CA VAL A 309 -7.48 -31.44 -4.52
C VAL A 309 -6.60 -30.18 -4.48
N ALA A 310 -7.15 -29.03 -4.13
CA ALA A 310 -6.39 -27.78 -4.02
C ALA A 310 -5.32 -27.82 -2.92
N VAL A 311 -5.61 -28.49 -1.79
CA VAL A 311 -4.62 -28.72 -0.72
C VAL A 311 -3.45 -29.57 -1.22
N LEU A 312 -3.73 -30.69 -1.91
CA LEU A 312 -2.71 -31.58 -2.46
C LEU A 312 -1.86 -30.87 -3.52
N ASP A 313 -2.49 -30.14 -4.43
CA ASP A 313 -1.82 -29.38 -5.47
C ASP A 313 -0.91 -28.31 -4.88
N THR A 314 -1.43 -27.52 -3.93
CA THR A 314 -0.64 -26.51 -3.19
C THR A 314 0.56 -27.16 -2.49
N PHE A 315 0.34 -28.26 -1.77
CA PHE A 315 1.41 -28.98 -1.07
C PHE A 315 2.49 -29.48 -2.05
N THR A 316 2.08 -30.07 -3.18
CA THR A 316 3.01 -30.56 -4.21
C THR A 316 3.85 -29.41 -4.78
N ARG A 317 3.26 -28.24 -5.06
CA ARG A 317 3.97 -27.05 -5.55
C ARG A 317 4.94 -26.49 -4.51
N VAL A 318 4.53 -26.44 -3.22
CA VAL A 318 5.44 -26.02 -2.13
C VAL A 318 6.65 -26.96 -2.03
N MET A 319 6.43 -28.28 -2.13
CA MET A 319 7.51 -29.27 -2.07
C MET A 319 8.43 -29.27 -3.29
N ALA A 320 7.99 -28.69 -4.39
CA ALA A 320 8.79 -28.51 -5.61
C ALA A 320 9.65 -27.23 -5.61
N ILE A 321 9.47 -26.34 -4.63
CA ILE A 321 10.31 -25.14 -4.50
C ILE A 321 11.75 -25.59 -4.19
N PRO A 322 12.75 -25.16 -5.00
CA PRO A 322 14.14 -25.52 -4.75
C PRO A 322 14.58 -25.07 -3.36
N ALA A 323 15.38 -25.92 -2.69
CA ALA A 323 16.05 -25.50 -1.47
C ALA A 323 17.01 -24.34 -1.80
N PRO A 324 17.15 -23.35 -0.89
CA PRO A 324 18.15 -22.32 -1.08
C PRO A 324 19.53 -22.95 -1.14
N GLY A 325 20.30 -22.58 -2.20
CA GLY A 325 21.66 -23.03 -2.42
C GLY A 325 22.65 -22.46 -1.39
#